data_c3169ac34aa8d025b605ec8d71179781
#
_entry.id   c3169ac34aa8d025b605ec8d71179781
#
_cell.length_a   1.000
_cell.length_b   1.000
_cell.length_c   1.000
_cell.angle_alpha   90.00
_cell.angle_beta   90.00
_cell.angle_gamma   90.00
#
_symmetry.space_group_name_H-M   'P 1'
#
loop_
_entity.id
_entity.type
_entity.pdbx_description
1 polymer ?
#
loop_
_entity_poly.entity_id
_entity_poly.type
_entity_poly.pdbx_seq_one_letter_code
_entity_poly.pdbx_strand_id
1 'polypeptide(L)'
;MSLIKAENINFSYYSSLAPVFSGLTFTADCSWKTALVGGNGSGKTTLFKILCGEERAGGRLVADVRFSRFPFDVSDDETVSDLSATCGEGGGWKFLRELTLLGLDEDILYRPFGTLSGGERTKAMLAALFCSENFPLIDEPTDSLDIVGRRRLAEYLKTKRGYIVASHDRAFLNACTDHTLHLSDGKAELICGSYSVWKEESDRRAAYNAQKKQRLETEAERMFAAADRTKVWANRAEREKFGVQKSGLKADRGFVSASAARVMKRSKTAAQRRTEAAEEAKRLASLIPSGAAKLSFPPLICRKQCVLSLTNCNVFAGGVRVIEAFSLNALRGERIALTGANGCGKSTLLKAIARAAGGFPENAFDFSCAEADPAPDTGGVVVSYVSQACEDVRGTPAEYAAEWKIEEPAFKSMLAKLGFANTDWNRDM
;
A
#
# COMPACT_ATOMS: atom_id res chain seq x y z
N MET A 1 13.81 -31.57 -5.48
CA MET A 1 13.14 -30.26 -5.47
C MET A 1 13.20 -29.75 -4.06
N SER A 2 13.88 -28.64 -3.83
CA SER A 2 13.95 -28.02 -2.50
C SER A 2 12.73 -27.12 -2.32
N LEU A 3 11.98 -27.33 -1.23
CA LEU A 3 10.75 -26.63 -0.94
C LEU A 3 10.89 -25.75 0.30
N ILE A 4 10.26 -24.59 0.27
CA ILE A 4 10.03 -23.73 1.43
C ILE A 4 8.57 -23.94 1.82
N LYS A 5 8.34 -24.50 3.01
CA LYS A 5 7.01 -24.80 3.52
C LYS A 5 6.80 -24.11 4.86
N ALA A 6 5.89 -23.17 4.90
CA ALA A 6 5.42 -22.51 6.09
C ALA A 6 4.04 -23.07 6.44
N GLU A 7 3.86 -23.58 7.66
CA GLU A 7 2.63 -24.20 8.14
C GLU A 7 2.16 -23.50 9.42
N ASN A 8 0.99 -22.89 9.35
CA ASN A 8 0.30 -22.30 10.50
C ASN A 8 1.19 -21.29 11.26
N ILE A 9 1.91 -20.42 10.53
CA ILE A 9 2.77 -19.42 11.14
C ILE A 9 1.91 -18.36 11.83
N ASN A 10 2.19 -18.15 13.12
CA ASN A 10 1.54 -17.13 13.95
C ASN A 10 2.62 -16.22 14.54
N PHE A 11 2.44 -14.91 14.39
CA PHE A 11 3.40 -13.94 14.88
C PHE A 11 2.75 -12.64 15.30
N SER A 12 3.19 -12.10 16.43
CA SER A 12 2.80 -10.77 16.92
C SER A 12 4.03 -10.10 17.53
N TYR A 13 4.23 -8.81 17.27
CA TYR A 13 5.20 -8.01 18.01
C TYR A 13 4.70 -7.72 19.42
N TYR A 14 5.62 -7.65 20.40
CA TYR A 14 5.27 -7.33 21.79
C TYR A 14 4.55 -5.98 21.96
N SER A 15 4.87 -5.03 21.08
CA SER A 15 4.26 -3.70 21.07
C SER A 15 2.90 -3.64 20.35
N SER A 16 2.47 -4.74 19.72
CA SER A 16 1.26 -4.77 18.88
C SER A 16 0.15 -5.57 19.52
N LEU A 17 -1.05 -4.99 19.64
CA LEU A 17 -2.28 -5.69 20.07
C LEU A 17 -2.84 -6.63 19.00
N ALA A 18 -2.52 -6.40 17.72
CA ALA A 18 -3.00 -7.21 16.62
C ALA A 18 -1.89 -8.15 16.10
N PRO A 19 -2.19 -9.42 15.81
CA PRO A 19 -1.22 -10.33 15.20
C PRO A 19 -0.89 -9.89 13.78
N VAL A 20 0.40 -9.99 13.41
CA VAL A 20 0.85 -9.78 12.03
C VAL A 20 0.46 -10.97 11.16
N PHE A 21 0.63 -12.18 11.69
CA PHE A 21 0.23 -13.41 11.03
C PHE A 21 -0.67 -14.25 11.92
N SER A 22 -1.73 -14.82 11.34
CA SER A 22 -2.68 -15.69 12.00
C SER A 22 -2.91 -16.94 11.14
N GLY A 23 -2.08 -17.97 11.34
CA GLY A 23 -2.19 -19.23 10.59
C GLY A 23 -1.69 -19.11 9.15
N LEU A 24 -0.66 -18.28 8.89
CA LEU A 24 -0.08 -18.12 7.57
C LEU A 24 0.52 -19.46 7.09
N THR A 25 0.07 -19.90 5.92
CA THR A 25 0.50 -21.18 5.31
C THR A 25 0.74 -20.98 3.82
N PHE A 26 1.92 -21.41 3.34
CA PHE A 26 2.25 -21.45 1.93
C PHE A 26 3.34 -22.48 1.65
N THR A 27 3.45 -22.89 0.39
CA THR A 27 4.53 -23.75 -0.09
C THR A 27 5.08 -23.16 -1.38
N ALA A 28 6.39 -22.91 -1.43
CA ALA A 28 7.09 -22.37 -2.59
C ALA A 28 8.26 -23.27 -2.96
N ASP A 29 8.53 -23.42 -4.26
CA ASP A 29 9.72 -24.12 -4.75
C ASP A 29 10.91 -23.15 -4.77
N CYS A 30 12.08 -23.63 -4.33
CA CYS A 30 13.30 -22.82 -4.31
C CYS A 30 13.82 -22.44 -5.72
N SER A 31 13.27 -23.01 -6.78
CA SER A 31 13.60 -22.60 -8.15
C SER A 31 12.79 -21.41 -8.66
N TRP A 32 11.69 -21.05 -8.00
CA TRP A 32 10.79 -20.00 -8.43
C TRP A 32 11.31 -18.61 -8.14
N LYS A 33 11.01 -17.69 -9.04
CA LYS A 33 11.27 -16.24 -8.90
C LYS A 33 10.00 -15.60 -8.40
N THR A 34 9.89 -15.47 -7.09
CA THR A 34 8.63 -15.11 -6.44
C THR A 34 8.59 -13.63 -6.07
N ALA A 35 7.57 -12.91 -6.54
CA ALA A 35 7.23 -11.58 -6.04
C ALA A 35 6.47 -11.70 -4.73
N LEU A 36 6.94 -11.08 -3.67
CA LEU A 36 6.20 -10.91 -2.41
C LEU A 36 5.44 -9.59 -2.45
N VAL A 37 4.12 -9.66 -2.51
CA VAL A 37 3.26 -8.47 -2.61
C VAL A 37 2.26 -8.40 -1.45
N GLY A 38 1.87 -7.19 -1.10
CA GLY A 38 0.93 -6.91 -0.02
C GLY A 38 0.90 -5.44 0.33
N GLY A 39 -0.11 -4.99 1.02
CA GLY A 39 -0.22 -3.61 1.50
C GLY A 39 0.93 -3.23 2.45
N ASN A 40 1.09 -1.93 2.71
CA ASN A 40 2.01 -1.49 3.76
C ASN A 40 1.54 -2.06 5.10
N GLY A 41 2.46 -2.54 5.93
CA GLY A 41 2.12 -3.21 7.18
C GLY A 41 1.59 -4.64 7.06
N SER A 42 1.50 -5.23 5.85
CA SER A 42 1.05 -6.63 5.67
C SER A 42 2.03 -7.68 6.18
N GLY A 43 3.22 -7.26 6.64
CA GLY A 43 4.22 -8.15 7.23
C GLY A 43 5.27 -8.69 6.24
N LYS A 44 5.51 -8.07 5.08
CA LYS A 44 6.52 -8.52 4.11
C LYS A 44 7.91 -8.66 4.74
N THR A 45 8.40 -7.59 5.34
CA THR A 45 9.70 -7.59 6.05
C THR A 45 9.70 -8.54 7.24
N THR A 46 8.58 -8.64 7.97
CA THR A 46 8.43 -9.59 9.09
C THR A 46 8.53 -11.03 8.62
N LEU A 47 7.92 -11.37 7.47
CA LEU A 47 8.06 -12.70 6.89
C LEU A 47 9.51 -13.01 6.55
N PHE A 48 10.25 -12.08 5.97
CA PHE A 48 11.67 -12.26 5.67
C PHE A 48 12.50 -12.48 6.95
N LYS A 49 12.24 -11.72 8.01
CA LYS A 49 12.88 -11.91 9.31
C LYS A 49 12.62 -13.30 9.91
N ILE A 50 11.37 -13.79 9.80
CA ILE A 50 11.00 -15.14 10.27
C ILE A 50 11.71 -16.21 9.44
N LEU A 51 11.76 -16.08 8.10
CA LEU A 51 12.45 -17.02 7.23
C LEU A 51 13.96 -17.07 7.52
N CYS A 52 14.59 -15.94 7.81
CA CYS A 52 16.01 -15.85 8.23
C CYS A 52 16.25 -16.36 9.66
N GLY A 53 15.19 -16.56 10.46
CA GLY A 53 15.32 -16.96 11.87
C GLY A 53 15.68 -15.80 12.82
N GLU A 54 15.60 -14.55 12.34
CA GLU A 54 15.79 -13.33 13.15
C GLU A 54 14.64 -13.16 14.16
N GLU A 55 13.43 -13.59 13.78
CA GLU A 55 12.23 -13.55 14.61
C GLU A 55 11.65 -14.96 14.80
N ARG A 56 11.22 -15.27 16.03
CA ARG A 56 10.61 -16.57 16.36
C ARG A 56 9.10 -16.49 16.22
N ALA A 57 8.56 -17.28 15.33
CA ALA A 57 7.12 -17.43 15.13
C ALA A 57 6.61 -18.78 15.63
N GLY A 58 5.33 -18.84 16.02
CA GLY A 58 4.64 -20.10 16.24
C GLY A 58 4.32 -20.78 14.91
N GLY A 59 4.15 -22.11 14.92
CA GLY A 59 3.92 -22.90 13.71
C GLY A 59 5.17 -23.68 13.29
N ARG A 60 5.22 -24.09 12.03
CA ARG A 60 6.32 -24.90 11.49
C ARG A 60 6.86 -24.32 10.20
N LEU A 61 8.16 -24.07 10.16
CA LEU A 61 8.90 -23.72 8.94
C LEU A 61 9.82 -24.88 8.57
N VAL A 62 9.67 -25.40 7.35
CA VAL A 62 10.53 -26.43 6.79
C VAL A 62 11.15 -25.89 5.51
N ALA A 63 12.45 -25.83 5.44
CA ALA A 63 13.19 -25.43 4.26
C ALA A 63 14.52 -26.19 4.19
N ASP A 64 14.85 -26.68 3.00
CA ASP A 64 16.12 -27.39 2.74
C ASP A 64 17.26 -26.40 2.40
N VAL A 65 17.02 -25.11 2.55
CA VAL A 65 17.95 -24.03 2.20
C VAL A 65 18.13 -23.07 3.38
N ARG A 66 19.30 -22.44 3.43
CA ARG A 66 19.54 -21.31 4.31
C ARG A 66 19.14 -20.04 3.59
N PHE A 67 18.62 -19.06 4.33
CA PHE A 67 18.19 -17.78 3.78
C PHE A 67 19.23 -16.71 4.05
N SER A 68 19.38 -15.78 3.11
CA SER A 68 20.08 -14.51 3.30
C SER A 68 19.19 -13.37 2.84
N ARG A 69 19.13 -12.32 3.64
CA ARG A 69 18.25 -11.17 3.39
C ARG A 69 19.04 -9.96 2.91
N PHE A 70 18.49 -9.25 1.94
CA PHE A 70 18.86 -7.90 1.54
C PHE A 70 17.76 -6.93 2.02
N PRO A 71 18.07 -5.74 2.55
CA PRO A 71 19.43 -5.30 2.90
C PRO A 71 19.99 -6.00 4.15
N PHE A 72 21.29 -6.00 4.27
CA PHE A 72 22.03 -6.43 5.46
C PHE A 72 23.02 -5.33 5.88
N ASP A 73 23.40 -5.32 7.14
CA ASP A 73 24.28 -4.30 7.69
C ASP A 73 25.72 -4.50 7.19
N VAL A 74 26.32 -3.40 6.73
CA VAL A 74 27.73 -3.32 6.30
C VAL A 74 28.31 -2.06 6.94
N SER A 75 29.49 -2.18 7.54
CA SER A 75 30.19 -1.03 8.10
C SER A 75 30.63 -0.05 7.00
N ASP A 76 30.50 1.24 7.24
CA ASP A 76 30.93 2.29 6.28
C ASP A 76 32.45 2.25 6.01
N ASP A 77 33.24 1.69 6.95
CA ASP A 77 34.70 1.55 6.84
C ASP A 77 35.14 0.29 6.08
N GLU A 78 34.24 -0.70 5.93
CA GLU A 78 34.53 -1.90 5.15
C GLU A 78 34.69 -1.57 3.67
N THR A 79 35.60 -2.25 2.99
CA THR A 79 35.73 -2.13 1.54
C THR A 79 34.75 -3.04 0.82
N VAL A 80 34.41 -2.71 -0.43
CA VAL A 80 33.54 -3.59 -1.22
C VAL A 80 34.16 -4.99 -1.39
N SER A 81 35.48 -5.11 -1.41
CA SER A 81 36.16 -6.40 -1.49
C SER A 81 35.89 -7.29 -0.27
N ASP A 82 35.68 -6.71 0.91
CA ASP A 82 35.41 -7.47 2.13
C ASP A 82 34.08 -8.22 2.06
N LEU A 83 33.11 -7.71 1.29
CA LEU A 83 31.86 -8.40 1.00
C LEU A 83 32.07 -9.74 0.26
N SER A 84 33.20 -9.92 -0.41
CA SER A 84 33.53 -11.18 -1.09
C SER A 84 33.72 -12.34 -0.10
N ALA A 85 33.97 -12.06 1.18
CA ALA A 85 34.07 -13.09 2.23
C ALA A 85 32.76 -13.91 2.36
N THR A 86 31.62 -13.34 2.02
CA THR A 86 30.33 -14.05 2.00
C THR A 86 30.25 -15.12 0.91
N CYS A 87 31.12 -15.08 -0.07
CA CYS A 87 31.15 -15.96 -1.24
C CYS A 87 31.89 -17.29 -1.01
N GLY A 88 32.46 -17.52 0.20
CA GLY A 88 33.26 -18.69 0.53
C GLY A 88 34.64 -18.71 -0.11
N GLU A 89 35.39 -19.80 0.07
CA GLU A 89 36.75 -19.94 -0.42
C GLU A 89 36.83 -19.82 -1.95
N GLY A 90 37.68 -18.94 -2.46
CA GLY A 90 37.83 -18.70 -3.89
C GLY A 90 36.69 -17.87 -4.52
N GLY A 91 35.82 -17.26 -3.71
CA GLY A 91 34.63 -16.54 -4.17
C GLY A 91 34.89 -15.17 -4.83
N GLY A 92 36.10 -14.62 -4.73
CA GLY A 92 36.41 -13.27 -5.24
C GLY A 92 36.11 -13.09 -6.74
N TRP A 93 36.41 -14.07 -7.58
CA TRP A 93 36.11 -14.00 -9.00
C TRP A 93 34.60 -14.08 -9.27
N LYS A 94 33.85 -14.86 -8.48
CA LYS A 94 32.39 -14.93 -8.58
C LYS A 94 31.78 -13.57 -8.22
N PHE A 95 32.24 -12.97 -7.14
CA PHE A 95 31.82 -11.65 -6.69
C PHE A 95 32.06 -10.58 -7.76
N LEU A 96 33.29 -10.56 -8.32
CA LEU A 96 33.63 -9.63 -9.40
C LEU A 96 32.73 -9.80 -10.62
N ARG A 97 32.45 -11.04 -11.02
CA ARG A 97 31.50 -11.36 -12.09
C ARG A 97 30.10 -10.80 -11.78
N GLU A 98 29.60 -10.97 -10.57
CA GLU A 98 28.31 -10.46 -10.16
C GLU A 98 28.26 -8.92 -10.17
N LEU A 99 29.33 -8.24 -9.72
CA LEU A 99 29.47 -6.79 -9.82
C LEU A 99 29.42 -6.31 -11.27
N THR A 100 30.18 -6.94 -12.16
CA THR A 100 30.20 -6.60 -13.59
C THR A 100 28.83 -6.78 -14.24
N LEU A 101 28.10 -7.85 -13.93
CA LEU A 101 26.72 -8.07 -14.41
C LEU A 101 25.76 -6.97 -13.95
N LEU A 102 25.97 -6.44 -12.74
CA LEU A 102 25.20 -5.31 -12.19
C LEU A 102 25.70 -3.94 -12.71
N GLY A 103 26.78 -3.93 -13.48
CA GLY A 103 27.38 -2.76 -14.09
C GLY A 103 28.14 -1.89 -13.10
N LEU A 104 28.92 -2.53 -12.28
CA LEU A 104 29.94 -1.92 -11.44
C LEU A 104 31.32 -2.33 -11.97
N ASP A 105 32.21 -1.38 -12.03
CA ASP A 105 33.58 -1.59 -12.48
C ASP A 105 34.47 -2.13 -11.36
N GLU A 106 35.62 -2.72 -11.68
CA GLU A 106 36.52 -3.33 -10.70
C GLU A 106 37.07 -2.33 -9.68
N ASP A 107 37.23 -1.08 -10.08
CA ASP A 107 37.75 0.00 -9.23
C ASP A 107 36.94 0.20 -7.94
N ILE A 108 35.68 -0.24 -7.94
CA ILE A 108 34.78 -0.13 -6.76
C ILE A 108 35.25 -1.03 -5.60
N LEU A 109 36.01 -2.11 -5.88
CA LEU A 109 36.41 -3.11 -4.88
C LEU A 109 37.21 -2.50 -3.72
N TYR A 110 38.03 -1.51 -4.03
CA TYR A 110 38.94 -0.89 -3.05
C TYR A 110 38.33 0.34 -2.36
N ARG A 111 37.10 0.71 -2.72
CA ARG A 111 36.42 1.85 -2.11
C ARG A 111 35.75 1.45 -0.80
N PRO A 112 35.88 2.29 0.26
CA PRO A 112 35.07 2.12 1.48
C PRO A 112 33.58 2.19 1.15
N PHE A 113 32.79 1.31 1.78
CA PHE A 113 31.34 1.19 1.52
C PHE A 113 30.60 2.50 1.79
N GLY A 114 31.04 3.28 2.79
CA GLY A 114 30.51 4.59 3.13
C GLY A 114 30.61 5.63 2.01
N THR A 115 31.58 5.49 1.08
CA THR A 115 31.81 6.41 -0.04
C THR A 115 30.95 6.13 -1.26
N LEU A 116 30.23 5.01 -1.27
CA LEU A 116 29.41 4.60 -2.40
C LEU A 116 28.09 5.36 -2.44
N SER A 117 27.60 5.62 -3.64
CA SER A 117 26.20 6.06 -3.82
C SER A 117 25.22 4.97 -3.38
N GLY A 118 23.99 5.36 -3.00
CA GLY A 118 22.95 4.40 -2.60
C GLY A 118 22.71 3.30 -3.64
N GLY A 119 22.78 3.65 -4.94
CA GLY A 119 22.64 2.67 -6.01
C GLY A 119 23.82 1.72 -6.15
N GLU A 120 25.06 2.19 -5.93
CA GLU A 120 26.27 1.35 -5.90
C GLU A 120 26.25 0.43 -4.69
N ARG A 121 25.89 0.93 -3.50
CA ARG A 121 25.69 0.12 -2.28
C ARG A 121 24.71 -1.03 -2.52
N THR A 122 23.53 -0.72 -3.04
CA THR A 122 22.50 -1.73 -3.37
C THR A 122 23.03 -2.81 -4.31
N LYS A 123 23.73 -2.43 -5.38
CA LYS A 123 24.29 -3.37 -6.35
C LYS A 123 25.39 -4.24 -5.73
N ALA A 124 26.30 -3.65 -4.94
CA ALA A 124 27.38 -4.38 -4.26
C ALA A 124 26.80 -5.42 -3.27
N MET A 125 25.83 -5.04 -2.46
CA MET A 125 25.15 -5.95 -1.54
C MET A 125 24.42 -7.08 -2.28
N LEU A 126 23.75 -6.79 -3.39
CA LEU A 126 23.08 -7.81 -4.20
C LEU A 126 24.09 -8.76 -4.85
N ALA A 127 25.24 -8.26 -5.32
CA ALA A 127 26.31 -9.11 -5.81
C ALA A 127 26.81 -10.10 -4.74
N ALA A 128 27.03 -9.63 -3.51
CA ALA A 128 27.39 -10.47 -2.37
C ALA A 128 26.31 -11.50 -2.01
N LEU A 129 25.04 -11.07 -2.03
CA LEU A 129 23.90 -11.95 -1.77
C LEU A 129 23.83 -13.13 -2.74
N PHE A 130 23.97 -12.88 -4.05
CA PHE A 130 23.91 -13.89 -5.11
C PHE A 130 25.24 -14.68 -5.28
N CYS A 131 26.31 -14.23 -4.66
CA CYS A 131 27.55 -14.96 -4.58
C CYS A 131 27.49 -16.07 -3.52
N SER A 132 26.69 -15.91 -2.50
CA SER A 132 26.46 -16.91 -1.44
C SER A 132 25.64 -18.09 -1.97
N GLU A 133 25.74 -19.23 -1.27
CA GLU A 133 24.93 -20.43 -1.59
C GLU A 133 23.54 -20.39 -0.94
N ASN A 134 23.22 -19.33 -0.21
CA ASN A 134 21.96 -19.18 0.48
C ASN A 134 20.85 -18.73 -0.47
N PHE A 135 19.59 -19.02 -0.11
CA PHE A 135 18.43 -18.59 -0.86
C PHE A 135 18.16 -17.09 -0.62
N PRO A 136 18.11 -16.25 -1.69
CA PRO A 136 18.00 -14.82 -1.54
C PRO A 136 16.59 -14.35 -1.19
N LEU A 137 16.47 -13.51 -0.16
CA LEU A 137 15.29 -12.74 0.21
C LEU A 137 15.62 -11.26 0.00
N ILE A 138 14.89 -10.58 -0.88
CA ILE A 138 15.24 -9.24 -1.34
C ILE A 138 14.11 -8.28 -1.00
N ASP A 139 14.37 -7.33 -0.08
CA ASP A 139 13.38 -6.36 0.39
C ASP A 139 13.68 -4.97 -0.19
N GLU A 140 12.77 -4.44 -1.01
CA GLU A 140 12.78 -3.13 -1.67
C GLU A 140 14.14 -2.73 -2.34
N PRO A 141 14.67 -3.55 -3.26
CA PRO A 141 15.98 -3.25 -3.89
C PRO A 141 15.93 -2.07 -4.88
N THR A 142 14.75 -1.58 -5.17
CA THR A 142 14.50 -0.51 -6.16
C THR A 142 14.55 0.89 -5.60
N ASP A 143 14.56 1.07 -4.28
CA ASP A 143 14.40 2.38 -3.63
C ASP A 143 15.54 3.35 -3.93
N SER A 144 16.78 2.85 -3.94
CA SER A 144 17.98 3.66 -4.21
C SER A 144 18.38 3.68 -5.68
N LEU A 145 17.64 3.00 -6.58
CA LEU A 145 17.98 2.88 -7.99
C LEU A 145 17.17 3.84 -8.87
N ASP A 146 17.82 4.41 -9.86
CA ASP A 146 17.17 5.12 -10.95
C ASP A 146 16.52 4.16 -11.96
N ILE A 147 15.83 4.70 -12.96
CA ILE A 147 15.09 3.89 -13.95
C ILE A 147 16.02 2.95 -14.71
N VAL A 148 17.24 3.38 -15.05
CA VAL A 148 18.22 2.56 -15.76
C VAL A 148 18.74 1.46 -14.85
N GLY A 149 19.07 1.79 -13.59
CA GLY A 149 19.49 0.83 -12.58
C GLY A 149 18.44 -0.23 -12.30
N ARG A 150 17.16 0.15 -12.20
CA ARG A 150 16.03 -0.79 -12.00
C ARG A 150 15.90 -1.75 -13.18
N ARG A 151 16.00 -1.27 -14.43
CA ARG A 151 15.96 -2.14 -15.61
C ARG A 151 17.10 -3.13 -15.62
N ARG A 152 18.34 -2.65 -15.38
CA ARG A 152 19.52 -3.52 -15.30
C ARG A 152 19.40 -4.56 -14.20
N LEU A 153 18.90 -4.17 -13.01
CA LEU A 153 18.62 -5.11 -11.93
C LEU A 153 17.57 -6.16 -12.31
N ALA A 154 16.49 -5.77 -13.00
CA ALA A 154 15.49 -6.71 -13.47
C ALA A 154 16.06 -7.72 -14.47
N GLU A 155 16.89 -7.28 -15.41
CA GLU A 155 17.60 -8.15 -16.38
C GLU A 155 18.56 -9.10 -15.66
N TYR A 156 19.30 -8.60 -14.70
CA TYR A 156 20.18 -9.40 -13.86
C TYR A 156 19.42 -10.49 -13.11
N LEU A 157 18.31 -10.14 -12.42
CA LEU A 157 17.49 -11.10 -11.68
C LEU A 157 16.85 -12.15 -12.57
N LYS A 158 16.53 -11.82 -13.82
CA LYS A 158 16.05 -12.83 -14.82
C LYS A 158 17.05 -13.96 -15.04
N THR A 159 18.34 -13.71 -14.93
CA THR A 159 19.38 -14.72 -15.12
C THR A 159 19.58 -15.62 -13.90
N LYS A 160 19.04 -15.22 -12.73
CA LYS A 160 19.20 -15.94 -11.47
C LYS A 160 18.17 -17.07 -11.35
N ARG A 161 18.52 -18.07 -10.55
CA ARG A 161 17.59 -19.11 -10.09
C ARG A 161 16.97 -18.62 -8.80
N GLY A 162 15.80 -19.08 -8.47
CA GLY A 162 15.01 -18.90 -7.26
C GLY A 162 15.40 -17.80 -6.27
N TYR A 163 14.45 -16.98 -5.96
CA TYR A 163 14.52 -15.93 -4.92
C TYR A 163 13.10 -15.45 -4.57
N ILE A 164 12.98 -14.75 -3.46
CA ILE A 164 11.76 -13.99 -3.14
C ILE A 164 12.14 -12.51 -3.09
N VAL A 165 11.40 -11.68 -3.85
CA VAL A 165 11.62 -10.23 -3.89
C VAL A 165 10.36 -9.47 -3.54
N ALA A 166 10.45 -8.54 -2.61
CA ALA A 166 9.43 -7.55 -2.30
C ALA A 166 9.80 -6.21 -2.96
N SER A 167 8.87 -5.60 -3.67
CA SER A 167 9.05 -4.24 -4.20
C SER A 167 7.70 -3.57 -4.47
N HIS A 168 7.69 -2.25 -4.40
CA HIS A 168 6.56 -1.42 -4.84
C HIS A 168 6.59 -1.10 -6.33
N ASP A 169 7.69 -1.38 -7.03
CA ASP A 169 7.83 -1.17 -8.47
C ASP A 169 7.22 -2.33 -9.26
N ARG A 170 6.02 -2.09 -9.78
CA ARG A 170 5.24 -3.08 -10.55
C ARG A 170 5.91 -3.49 -11.85
N ALA A 171 6.57 -2.54 -12.53
CA ALA A 171 7.26 -2.81 -13.78
C ALA A 171 8.47 -3.70 -13.54
N PHE A 172 9.20 -3.46 -12.46
CA PHE A 172 10.31 -4.27 -12.01
C PHE A 172 9.87 -5.71 -11.68
N LEU A 173 8.84 -5.87 -10.83
CA LEU A 173 8.32 -7.20 -10.47
C LEU A 173 7.86 -7.99 -11.71
N ASN A 174 7.10 -7.37 -12.62
CA ASN A 174 6.66 -8.03 -13.86
C ASN A 174 7.83 -8.47 -14.73
N ALA A 175 8.93 -7.71 -14.70
CA ALA A 175 10.09 -8.02 -15.51
C ALA A 175 10.91 -9.19 -14.99
N CYS A 176 10.93 -9.48 -13.69
CA CYS A 176 11.87 -10.42 -13.09
C CYS A 176 11.23 -11.62 -12.36
N THR A 177 9.91 -11.67 -12.18
CA THR A 177 9.25 -12.74 -11.42
C THR A 177 8.29 -13.57 -12.28
N ASP A 178 8.10 -14.84 -11.88
CA ASP A 178 7.22 -15.82 -12.52
C ASP A 178 6.11 -16.34 -11.57
N HIS A 179 6.23 -16.09 -10.27
CA HIS A 179 5.25 -16.40 -9.24
C HIS A 179 4.98 -15.20 -8.36
N THR A 180 3.78 -15.11 -7.80
CA THR A 180 3.39 -14.04 -6.89
C THR A 180 2.84 -14.62 -5.60
N LEU A 181 3.47 -14.28 -4.46
CA LEU A 181 3.02 -14.58 -3.11
C LEU A 181 2.39 -13.33 -2.54
N HIS A 182 1.07 -13.34 -2.41
CA HIS A 182 0.30 -12.22 -1.88
C HIS A 182 0.02 -12.38 -0.39
N LEU A 183 0.36 -11.36 0.40
CA LEU A 183 0.05 -11.27 1.81
C LEU A 183 -1.14 -10.33 2.05
N SER A 184 -2.21 -10.84 2.65
CA SER A 184 -3.38 -10.08 3.06
C SER A 184 -3.99 -10.67 4.32
N ASP A 185 -4.35 -9.80 5.26
CA ASP A 185 -5.03 -10.18 6.51
C ASP A 185 -4.36 -11.35 7.26
N GLY A 186 -3.02 -11.31 7.31
CA GLY A 186 -2.20 -12.33 7.98
C GLY A 186 -2.17 -13.69 7.28
N LYS A 187 -2.65 -13.78 6.05
CA LYS A 187 -2.65 -14.99 5.20
C LYS A 187 -1.79 -14.81 3.98
N ALA A 188 -1.38 -15.93 3.37
CA ALA A 188 -0.61 -15.96 2.15
C ALA A 188 -1.38 -16.68 1.03
N GLU A 189 -1.38 -16.13 -0.17
CA GLU A 189 -1.91 -16.75 -1.38
C GLU A 189 -0.81 -16.77 -2.44
N LEU A 190 -0.43 -17.97 -2.90
CA LEU A 190 0.57 -18.15 -3.95
C LEU A 190 -0.13 -18.35 -5.29
N ILE A 191 0.26 -17.57 -6.29
CA ILE A 191 -0.30 -17.60 -7.64
C ILE A 191 0.83 -17.79 -8.64
N CYS A 192 0.64 -18.72 -9.56
CA CYS A 192 1.53 -18.90 -10.71
C CYS A 192 1.28 -17.77 -11.71
N GLY A 193 2.28 -16.93 -11.91
CA GLY A 193 2.20 -15.76 -12.78
C GLY A 193 2.89 -14.55 -12.21
N SER A 194 3.22 -13.60 -13.09
CA SER A 194 3.83 -12.32 -12.68
C SER A 194 2.84 -11.43 -11.92
N TYR A 195 3.34 -10.33 -11.37
CA TYR A 195 2.51 -9.34 -10.67
C TYR A 195 1.27 -8.89 -11.48
N SER A 196 1.40 -8.70 -12.80
CA SER A 196 0.27 -8.27 -13.64
C SER A 196 -0.84 -9.30 -13.68
N VAL A 197 -0.51 -10.59 -13.79
CA VAL A 197 -1.49 -11.68 -13.79
C VAL A 197 -2.25 -11.72 -12.46
N TRP A 198 -1.51 -11.67 -11.35
CA TRP A 198 -2.11 -11.56 -10.02
C TRP A 198 -3.03 -10.34 -9.90
N LYS A 199 -2.56 -9.18 -10.38
CA LYS A 199 -3.31 -7.92 -10.28
C LYS A 199 -4.62 -7.96 -11.06
N GLU A 200 -4.58 -8.47 -12.29
CA GLU A 200 -5.80 -8.63 -13.12
C GLU A 200 -6.81 -9.57 -12.45
N GLU A 201 -6.33 -10.68 -11.89
CA GLU A 201 -7.21 -11.62 -11.18
C GLU A 201 -7.78 -11.00 -9.91
N SER A 202 -6.95 -10.30 -9.13
CA SER A 202 -7.38 -9.57 -7.92
C SER A 202 -8.41 -8.49 -8.25
N ASP A 203 -8.19 -7.71 -9.31
CA ASP A 203 -9.13 -6.66 -9.74
C ASP A 203 -10.45 -7.28 -10.25
N ARG A 204 -10.40 -8.40 -10.95
CA ARG A 204 -11.59 -9.14 -11.38
C ARG A 204 -12.38 -9.67 -10.18
N ARG A 205 -11.70 -10.27 -9.19
CA ARG A 205 -12.33 -10.73 -7.93
C ARG A 205 -12.94 -9.56 -7.16
N ALA A 206 -12.23 -8.42 -7.06
CA ALA A 206 -12.73 -7.22 -6.41
C ALA A 206 -13.98 -6.65 -7.10
N ALA A 207 -13.97 -6.57 -8.42
CA ALA A 207 -15.12 -6.13 -9.22
C ALA A 207 -16.35 -7.05 -9.03
N TYR A 208 -16.12 -8.37 -9.07
CA TYR A 208 -17.19 -9.36 -8.80
C TYR A 208 -17.76 -9.20 -7.38
N ASN A 209 -16.90 -9.06 -6.38
CA ASN A 209 -17.31 -8.88 -4.99
C ASN A 209 -18.09 -7.57 -4.81
N ALA A 210 -17.65 -6.47 -5.43
CA ALA A 210 -18.34 -5.19 -5.39
C ALA A 210 -19.75 -5.30 -6.03
N GLN A 211 -19.86 -5.97 -7.17
CA GLN A 211 -21.14 -6.20 -7.83
C GLN A 211 -22.07 -7.08 -6.98
N LYS A 212 -21.53 -8.14 -6.37
CA LYS A 212 -22.29 -9.04 -5.47
C LYS A 212 -22.78 -8.28 -4.25
N LYS A 213 -21.92 -7.46 -3.63
CA LYS A 213 -22.29 -6.60 -2.49
C LYS A 213 -23.41 -5.64 -2.87
N GLN A 214 -23.28 -4.93 -3.97
CA GLN A 214 -24.31 -3.99 -4.44
C GLN A 214 -25.65 -4.68 -4.72
N ARG A 215 -25.63 -5.90 -5.29
CA ARG A 215 -26.87 -6.69 -5.50
C ARG A 215 -27.53 -7.03 -4.17
N LEU A 216 -26.77 -7.51 -3.18
CA LEU A 216 -27.30 -7.85 -1.86
C LEU A 216 -27.87 -6.63 -1.14
N GLU A 217 -27.20 -5.48 -1.21
CA GLU A 217 -27.68 -4.22 -0.64
C GLU A 217 -28.98 -3.76 -1.29
N THR A 218 -29.04 -3.78 -2.64
CA THR A 218 -30.26 -3.42 -3.39
C THR A 218 -31.42 -4.38 -3.09
N GLU A 219 -31.13 -5.67 -2.94
CA GLU A 219 -32.14 -6.68 -2.57
C GLU A 219 -32.65 -6.44 -1.15
N ALA A 220 -31.77 -6.17 -0.21
CA ALA A 220 -32.14 -5.82 1.17
C ALA A 220 -33.04 -4.57 1.21
N GLU A 221 -32.67 -3.52 0.48
CA GLU A 221 -33.49 -2.29 0.38
C GLU A 221 -34.89 -2.57 -0.19
N ARG A 222 -34.97 -3.39 -1.26
CA ARG A 222 -36.26 -3.81 -1.84
C ARG A 222 -37.13 -4.60 -0.84
N MET A 223 -36.49 -5.49 -0.07
CA MET A 223 -37.19 -6.28 0.97
C MET A 223 -37.70 -5.38 2.11
N PHE A 224 -36.89 -4.42 2.59
CA PHE A 224 -37.30 -3.44 3.58
C PHE A 224 -38.47 -2.58 3.06
N ALA A 225 -38.38 -2.04 1.88
CA ALA A 225 -39.44 -1.25 1.28
C ALA A 225 -40.76 -2.08 1.12
N ALA A 226 -40.62 -3.36 0.74
CA ALA A 226 -41.78 -4.24 0.63
C ALA A 226 -42.38 -4.58 2.00
N ALA A 227 -41.57 -4.74 3.05
CA ALA A 227 -42.04 -4.96 4.42
C ALA A 227 -42.80 -3.72 4.93
N ASP A 228 -42.29 -2.53 4.70
CA ASP A 228 -42.94 -1.29 5.11
C ASP A 228 -44.25 -1.03 4.35
N ARG A 229 -44.32 -1.29 3.05
CA ARG A 229 -45.58 -1.23 2.29
C ARG A 229 -46.61 -2.20 2.88
N THR A 230 -46.20 -3.40 3.26
CA THR A 230 -47.07 -4.38 3.85
C THR A 230 -47.59 -3.93 5.23
N LYS A 231 -46.76 -3.27 6.05
CA LYS A 231 -47.18 -2.66 7.33
C LYS A 231 -48.17 -1.52 7.13
N VAL A 232 -47.88 -0.61 6.19
CA VAL A 232 -48.76 0.53 5.85
C VAL A 232 -50.13 0.03 5.38
N TRP A 233 -50.15 -0.97 4.50
CA TRP A 233 -51.37 -1.57 4.00
C TRP A 233 -52.20 -2.23 5.12
N ALA A 234 -51.56 -2.99 6.04
CA ALA A 234 -52.19 -3.58 7.17
C ALA A 234 -52.80 -2.54 8.12
N ASN A 235 -52.08 -1.46 8.40
CA ASN A 235 -52.58 -0.35 9.23
C ASN A 235 -53.76 0.40 8.56
N ARG A 236 -53.74 0.54 7.25
CA ARG A 236 -54.85 1.15 6.51
C ARG A 236 -56.10 0.27 6.58
N ALA A 237 -55.96 -1.03 6.35
CA ALA A 237 -57.07 -1.98 6.47
C ALA A 237 -57.67 -2.02 7.88
N GLU A 238 -56.87 -1.77 8.93
CA GLU A 238 -57.34 -1.67 10.30
C GLU A 238 -58.10 -0.37 10.58
N ARG A 239 -57.66 0.77 10.02
CA ARG A 239 -58.39 2.04 10.11
C ARG A 239 -59.72 2.01 9.37
N GLU A 240 -59.80 1.34 8.24
CA GLU A 240 -61.06 1.18 7.46
C GLU A 240 -62.14 0.35 8.17
N LYS A 241 -61.75 -0.48 9.18
CA LYS A 241 -62.71 -1.17 10.06
C LYS A 241 -63.61 -0.23 10.87
N PHE A 242 -63.11 0.93 11.22
CA PHE A 242 -63.80 1.95 12.02
C PHE A 242 -64.50 3.01 11.19
N GLY A 243 -64.35 2.94 9.85
CA GLY A 243 -65.02 3.85 8.93
C GLY A 243 -66.50 3.56 8.80
N VAL A 244 -67.36 4.60 8.79
CA VAL A 244 -68.81 4.51 8.59
C VAL A 244 -69.10 4.00 7.18
N GLN A 245 -69.66 2.78 7.07
CA GLN A 245 -70.17 2.29 5.79
C GLN A 245 -71.39 3.10 5.35
N LYS A 246 -71.33 3.66 4.17
CA LYS A 246 -72.43 4.47 3.52
C LYS A 246 -73.58 3.59 3.01
N SER A 247 -73.55 2.28 3.13
CA SER A 247 -74.61 1.37 2.71
C SER A 247 -75.30 0.76 3.95
N GLY A 248 -76.61 0.94 4.07
CA GLY A 248 -77.39 0.61 5.22
C GLY A 248 -77.57 -0.90 5.57
N LEU A 249 -76.71 -1.78 5.07
CA LEU A 249 -76.70 -3.21 5.46
C LEU A 249 -75.72 -3.42 6.61
N LYS A 250 -76.21 -3.91 7.75
CA LYS A 250 -75.37 -4.32 8.88
C LYS A 250 -74.53 -5.54 8.49
N ALA A 251 -73.25 -5.33 8.14
CA ALA A 251 -72.30 -6.42 7.98
C ALA A 251 -72.12 -7.16 9.32
N ASP A 252 -72.03 -8.49 9.28
CA ASP A 252 -71.73 -9.31 10.46
C ASP A 252 -70.31 -8.91 10.98
N ARG A 253 -70.34 -8.10 12.05
CA ARG A 253 -69.15 -7.56 12.67
C ARG A 253 -68.17 -8.65 13.14
N GLY A 254 -68.64 -9.82 13.48
CA GLY A 254 -67.86 -10.96 13.93
C GLY A 254 -67.02 -11.55 12.78
N PHE A 255 -67.63 -11.75 11.62
CA PHE A 255 -66.94 -12.30 10.45
C PHE A 255 -65.91 -11.31 9.87
N VAL A 256 -66.26 -10.04 9.76
CA VAL A 256 -65.36 -8.99 9.27
C VAL A 256 -64.15 -8.81 10.21
N SER A 257 -64.40 -8.84 11.53
CA SER A 257 -63.32 -8.75 12.52
C SER A 257 -62.37 -9.96 12.49
N ALA A 258 -62.90 -11.18 12.38
CA ALA A 258 -62.11 -12.42 12.30
C ALA A 258 -61.29 -12.50 10.99
N SER A 259 -61.87 -12.09 9.87
CA SER A 259 -61.19 -12.03 8.57
C SER A 259 -60.04 -11.02 8.60
N ALA A 260 -60.28 -9.82 9.10
CA ALA A 260 -59.27 -8.80 9.22
C ALA A 260 -58.15 -9.18 10.19
N ALA A 261 -58.44 -9.85 11.30
CA ALA A 261 -57.40 -10.36 12.22
C ALA A 261 -56.51 -11.43 11.57
N ARG A 262 -57.05 -12.30 10.72
CA ARG A 262 -56.29 -13.29 9.94
C ARG A 262 -55.37 -12.58 8.91
N VAL A 263 -55.88 -11.60 8.19
CA VAL A 263 -55.08 -10.79 7.21
C VAL A 263 -53.96 -10.06 7.93
N MET A 264 -54.25 -9.45 9.08
CA MET A 264 -53.25 -8.73 9.87
C MET A 264 -52.16 -9.65 10.41
N LYS A 265 -52.52 -10.84 10.91
CA LYS A 265 -51.54 -11.84 11.35
C LYS A 265 -50.66 -12.31 10.22
N ARG A 266 -51.24 -12.61 9.05
CA ARG A 266 -50.47 -12.97 7.82
C ARG A 266 -49.56 -11.85 7.37
N SER A 267 -50.02 -10.61 7.37
CA SER A 267 -49.27 -9.43 7.01
C SER A 267 -48.08 -9.20 7.96
N LYS A 268 -48.30 -9.28 9.29
CA LYS A 268 -47.22 -9.17 10.28
C LYS A 268 -46.16 -10.25 10.08
N THR A 269 -46.58 -11.51 9.92
CA THR A 269 -45.62 -12.62 9.68
C THR A 269 -44.86 -12.44 8.36
N ALA A 270 -45.52 -11.98 7.28
CA ALA A 270 -44.87 -11.73 6.01
C ALA A 270 -43.89 -10.54 6.08
N ALA A 271 -44.25 -9.46 6.77
CA ALA A 271 -43.39 -8.32 7.00
C ALA A 271 -42.14 -8.70 7.83
N GLN A 272 -42.37 -9.48 8.91
CA GLN A 272 -41.26 -9.95 9.76
C GLN A 272 -40.29 -10.83 8.99
N ARG A 273 -40.74 -11.82 8.22
CA ARG A 273 -39.88 -12.67 7.37
C ARG A 273 -39.08 -11.85 6.36
N ARG A 274 -39.70 -10.81 5.76
CA ARG A 274 -38.99 -9.92 4.83
C ARG A 274 -37.93 -9.07 5.54
N THR A 275 -38.20 -8.61 6.74
CA THR A 275 -37.24 -7.86 7.56
C THR A 275 -36.04 -8.74 7.93
N GLU A 276 -36.30 -9.97 8.42
CA GLU A 276 -35.27 -10.95 8.75
C GLU A 276 -34.38 -11.29 7.51
N ALA A 277 -35.02 -11.53 6.36
CA ALA A 277 -34.29 -11.77 5.11
C ALA A 277 -33.44 -10.56 4.66
N ALA A 278 -33.94 -9.33 4.83
CA ALA A 278 -33.23 -8.11 4.52
C ALA A 278 -32.02 -7.88 5.45
N GLU A 279 -32.19 -8.16 6.74
CA GLU A 279 -31.10 -8.12 7.72
C GLU A 279 -30.01 -9.14 7.40
N GLU A 280 -30.39 -10.35 7.03
CA GLU A 280 -29.45 -11.39 6.60
C GLU A 280 -28.71 -10.98 5.33
N ALA A 281 -29.41 -10.43 4.32
CA ALA A 281 -28.76 -9.91 3.11
C ALA A 281 -27.77 -8.79 3.42
N LYS A 282 -28.11 -7.86 4.32
CA LYS A 282 -27.18 -6.82 4.81
C LYS A 282 -25.99 -7.42 5.54
N ARG A 283 -26.21 -8.40 6.38
CA ARG A 283 -25.13 -9.12 7.08
C ARG A 283 -24.18 -9.79 6.09
N LEU A 284 -24.72 -10.49 5.09
CA LEU A 284 -23.92 -11.10 4.02
C LEU A 284 -23.14 -10.05 3.21
N ALA A 285 -23.78 -8.92 2.90
CA ALA A 285 -23.09 -7.81 2.22
C ALA A 285 -21.94 -7.22 3.04
N SER A 286 -22.08 -7.13 4.37
CA SER A 286 -21.03 -6.60 5.26
C SER A 286 -19.82 -7.53 5.38
N LEU A 287 -19.98 -8.84 5.15
CA LEU A 287 -18.89 -9.82 5.14
C LEU A 287 -18.06 -9.75 3.87
N ILE A 288 -18.53 -9.09 2.81
CA ILE A 288 -17.77 -8.92 1.56
C ILE A 288 -16.80 -7.75 1.74
N PRO A 289 -15.48 -7.99 1.58
CA PRO A 289 -14.48 -6.93 1.69
C PRO A 289 -14.80 -5.77 0.75
N SER A 290 -14.82 -4.56 1.27
CA SER A 290 -14.92 -3.35 0.46
C SER A 290 -13.55 -3.03 -0.09
N GLY A 291 -13.44 -2.75 -1.38
CA GLY A 291 -12.21 -2.21 -1.95
C GLY A 291 -11.82 -0.90 -1.26
N ALA A 292 -10.53 -0.57 -1.31
CA ALA A 292 -10.02 0.68 -0.76
C ALA A 292 -10.82 1.87 -1.27
N ALA A 293 -11.26 2.74 -0.36
CA ALA A 293 -11.99 3.95 -0.73
C ALA A 293 -11.07 4.87 -1.56
N LYS A 294 -11.59 5.41 -2.65
CA LYS A 294 -10.84 6.39 -3.46
C LYS A 294 -10.63 7.66 -2.63
N LEU A 295 -9.38 8.07 -2.48
CA LEU A 295 -9.05 9.38 -1.94
C LEU A 295 -9.57 10.45 -2.90
N SER A 296 -10.39 11.34 -2.40
CA SER A 296 -10.81 12.53 -3.13
C SER A 296 -10.49 13.74 -2.28
N PHE A 297 -9.73 14.66 -2.84
CA PHE A 297 -9.47 15.95 -2.23
C PHE A 297 -10.36 16.98 -2.93
N PRO A 298 -11.03 17.87 -2.16
CA PRO A 298 -11.73 18.98 -2.79
C PRO A 298 -10.71 19.84 -3.57
N PRO A 299 -10.99 20.18 -4.84
CA PRO A 299 -10.06 20.98 -5.61
C PRO A 299 -9.93 22.37 -4.98
N LEU A 300 -8.71 22.80 -4.69
CA LEU A 300 -8.43 24.17 -4.31
C LEU A 300 -8.75 25.09 -5.52
N ILE A 301 -9.54 26.12 -5.26
CA ILE A 301 -9.92 27.10 -6.29
C ILE A 301 -8.72 28.02 -6.53
N CYS A 302 -7.92 27.71 -7.53
CA CYS A 302 -6.88 28.61 -8.02
C CYS A 302 -7.40 29.36 -9.24
N ARG A 303 -7.34 30.71 -9.23
CA ARG A 303 -7.78 31.53 -10.36
C ARG A 303 -6.68 31.73 -11.40
N LYS A 304 -5.42 31.47 -11.06
CA LYS A 304 -4.28 31.60 -11.96
C LYS A 304 -4.18 30.40 -12.88
N GLN A 305 -3.83 30.65 -14.14
CA GLN A 305 -3.64 29.61 -15.14
C GLN A 305 -2.26 28.95 -15.01
N CYS A 306 -1.19 29.76 -14.80
CA CYS A 306 0.15 29.30 -14.47
C CYS A 306 0.33 29.35 -12.96
N VAL A 307 0.68 28.21 -12.35
CA VAL A 307 0.84 28.06 -10.90
C VAL A 307 2.29 28.01 -10.46
N LEU A 308 3.21 27.73 -11.38
CA LEU A 308 4.65 27.75 -11.15
C LEU A 308 5.37 28.12 -12.45
N SER A 309 6.27 29.08 -12.39
CA SER A 309 7.13 29.45 -13.51
C SER A 309 8.59 29.48 -13.08
N LEU A 310 9.41 28.75 -13.80
CA LEU A 310 10.88 28.73 -13.72
C LEU A 310 11.41 29.13 -15.08
N THR A 311 12.22 30.14 -15.16
CA THR A 311 12.79 30.60 -16.42
C THR A 311 14.29 30.73 -16.27
N ASN A 312 15.03 29.88 -16.97
CA ASN A 312 16.50 29.88 -16.99
C ASN A 312 17.12 29.84 -15.58
N CYS A 313 16.55 29.04 -14.67
CA CYS A 313 16.97 28.95 -13.28
C CYS A 313 18.16 28.01 -13.13
N ASN A 314 19.16 28.44 -12.35
CA ASN A 314 20.24 27.58 -11.86
C ASN A 314 19.86 27.08 -10.46
N VAL A 315 20.02 25.78 -10.18
CA VAL A 315 19.72 25.22 -8.87
C VAL A 315 21.00 24.79 -8.17
N PHE A 316 21.13 25.18 -6.92
CA PHE A 316 22.32 24.95 -6.10
C PHE A 316 21.99 24.03 -4.93
N ALA A 317 22.93 23.18 -4.55
CA ALA A 317 22.91 22.37 -3.35
C ALA A 317 24.15 22.66 -2.52
N GLY A 318 24.00 23.28 -1.34
CA GLY A 318 25.14 23.65 -0.49
C GLY A 318 26.17 24.54 -1.20
N GLY A 319 25.74 25.47 -2.06
CA GLY A 319 26.58 26.35 -2.85
C GLY A 319 27.16 25.74 -4.15
N VAL A 320 26.93 24.45 -4.38
CA VAL A 320 27.36 23.79 -5.64
C VAL A 320 26.21 23.79 -6.64
N ARG A 321 26.46 24.23 -7.88
CA ARG A 321 25.46 24.21 -8.95
C ARG A 321 25.20 22.78 -9.41
N VAL A 322 23.93 22.34 -9.26
CA VAL A 322 23.47 20.97 -9.59
C VAL A 322 22.70 20.95 -10.91
N ILE A 323 21.92 22.02 -11.18
CA ILE A 323 21.14 22.14 -12.41
C ILE A 323 21.43 23.50 -13.03
N GLU A 324 21.59 23.55 -14.34
CA GLU A 324 21.88 24.74 -15.13
C GLU A 324 20.75 25.06 -16.09
N ALA A 325 20.38 26.35 -16.15
CA ALA A 325 19.47 26.93 -17.15
C ALA A 325 18.11 26.17 -17.28
N PHE A 326 17.55 25.73 -16.16
CA PHE A 326 16.30 24.96 -16.15
C PHE A 326 15.09 25.87 -16.31
N SER A 327 14.18 25.48 -17.19
CA SER A 327 12.92 26.19 -17.40
C SER A 327 11.74 25.24 -17.33
N LEU A 328 10.69 25.63 -16.60
CA LEU A 328 9.48 24.84 -16.42
C LEU A 328 8.30 25.77 -16.13
N ASN A 329 7.21 25.60 -16.85
CA ASN A 329 5.93 26.24 -16.54
C ASN A 329 4.90 25.17 -16.21
N ALA A 330 4.33 25.24 -15.01
CA ALA A 330 3.26 24.35 -14.59
C ALA A 330 1.91 25.06 -14.65
N LEU A 331 0.98 24.48 -15.39
CA LEU A 331 -0.38 24.99 -15.51
C LEU A 331 -1.30 24.35 -14.47
N ARG A 332 -2.39 25.02 -14.16
CA ARG A 332 -3.41 24.51 -13.25
C ARG A 332 -3.97 23.17 -13.71
N GLY A 333 -3.90 22.15 -12.83
CA GLY A 333 -4.41 20.81 -13.10
C GLY A 333 -3.43 19.88 -13.80
N GLU A 334 -2.26 20.36 -14.20
CA GLU A 334 -1.19 19.50 -14.75
C GLU A 334 -0.59 18.59 -13.70
N ARG A 335 -0.12 17.45 -14.18
CA ARG A 335 0.66 16.48 -13.41
C ARG A 335 2.01 16.34 -14.08
N ILE A 336 3.06 16.80 -13.42
CA ILE A 336 4.41 16.84 -13.96
C ILE A 336 5.25 15.79 -13.26
N ALA A 337 5.92 14.92 -14.01
CA ALA A 337 6.89 13.96 -13.50
C ALA A 337 8.31 14.47 -13.76
N LEU A 338 9.11 14.62 -12.70
CA LEU A 338 10.54 14.89 -12.81
C LEU A 338 11.30 13.57 -12.90
N THR A 339 11.95 13.34 -14.03
CA THR A 339 12.74 12.13 -14.30
C THR A 339 14.19 12.47 -14.51
N GLY A 340 15.10 11.55 -14.21
CA GLY A 340 16.54 11.73 -14.38
C GLY A 340 17.33 10.78 -13.49
N ALA A 341 18.65 10.72 -13.73
CA ALA A 341 19.59 9.90 -12.97
C ALA A 341 19.60 10.26 -11.47
N ASN A 342 20.09 9.36 -10.63
CA ASN A 342 20.32 9.67 -9.23
C ASN A 342 21.38 10.77 -9.11
N GLY A 343 21.21 11.68 -8.15
CA GLY A 343 22.13 12.82 -7.97
C GLY A 343 21.94 14.00 -8.94
N CYS A 344 21.07 13.91 -9.97
CA CYS A 344 20.88 15.02 -10.93
C CYS A 344 20.09 16.23 -10.37
N GLY A 345 19.78 16.26 -9.07
CA GLY A 345 19.20 17.44 -8.42
C GLY A 345 17.66 17.47 -8.36
N LYS A 346 16.93 16.39 -8.66
CA LYS A 346 15.46 16.36 -8.58
C LYS A 346 14.91 16.82 -7.24
N SER A 347 15.40 16.24 -6.16
CA SER A 347 14.98 16.59 -4.80
C SER A 347 15.39 18.01 -4.43
N THR A 348 16.56 18.46 -4.87
CA THR A 348 17.04 19.84 -4.68
C THR A 348 16.14 20.85 -5.38
N LEU A 349 15.72 20.56 -6.61
CA LEU A 349 14.76 21.39 -7.35
C LEU A 349 13.41 21.49 -6.63
N LEU A 350 12.86 20.35 -6.16
CA LEU A 350 11.59 20.35 -5.42
C LEU A 350 11.71 21.13 -4.10
N LYS A 351 12.83 21.00 -3.37
CA LYS A 351 13.11 21.76 -2.16
C LYS A 351 13.23 23.26 -2.46
N ALA A 352 13.91 23.65 -3.54
CA ALA A 352 14.03 25.04 -3.95
C ALA A 352 12.68 25.68 -4.32
N ILE A 353 11.80 24.92 -5.00
CA ILE A 353 10.43 25.37 -5.29
C ILE A 353 9.63 25.53 -3.98
N ALA A 354 9.71 24.57 -3.07
CA ALA A 354 9.03 24.64 -1.78
C ALA A 354 9.49 25.83 -0.96
N ARG A 355 10.82 26.09 -0.89
CA ARG A 355 11.41 27.27 -0.22
C ARG A 355 10.90 28.57 -0.83
N ALA A 356 10.86 28.70 -2.14
CA ALA A 356 10.39 29.92 -2.81
C ALA A 356 8.88 30.17 -2.58
N ALA A 357 8.09 29.13 -2.42
CA ALA A 357 6.67 29.27 -2.13
C ALA A 357 6.40 29.75 -0.70
N GLY A 358 7.28 29.44 0.24
CA GLY A 358 7.10 29.75 1.66
C GLY A 358 5.94 28.98 2.30
N GLY A 359 5.60 29.37 3.55
CA GLY A 359 4.42 28.82 4.23
C GLY A 359 4.66 27.50 4.96
N PHE A 360 5.89 27.01 4.99
CA PHE A 360 6.28 25.86 5.81
C PHE A 360 6.75 26.35 7.20
N PRO A 361 6.43 25.64 8.28
CA PRO A 361 7.03 25.89 9.59
C PRO A 361 8.56 25.78 9.51
N GLU A 362 9.27 26.67 10.20
CA GLU A 362 10.74 26.76 10.13
C GLU A 362 11.46 25.43 10.47
N ASN A 363 10.80 24.58 11.26
CA ASN A 363 11.35 23.31 11.74
C ASN A 363 10.79 22.08 11.00
N ALA A 364 9.89 22.23 10.03
CA ALA A 364 9.24 21.07 9.39
C ALA A 364 10.11 20.40 8.34
N PHE A 365 10.94 21.17 7.62
CA PHE A 365 11.82 20.64 6.56
C PHE A 365 13.06 21.52 6.41
N ASP A 366 14.23 20.90 6.29
CA ASP A 366 15.45 21.61 5.96
C ASP A 366 15.53 21.90 4.45
N PHE A 367 15.18 23.12 4.09
CA PHE A 367 15.34 23.66 2.74
C PHE A 367 16.57 24.58 2.60
N SER A 368 17.35 24.74 3.64
CA SER A 368 18.46 25.72 3.70
C SER A 368 19.54 25.47 2.65
N CYS A 369 19.76 24.20 2.30
CA CYS A 369 20.78 23.80 1.34
C CYS A 369 20.32 23.88 -0.13
N ALA A 370 19.05 24.19 -0.42
CA ALA A 370 18.52 24.21 -1.79
C ALA A 370 18.16 25.65 -2.20
N GLU A 371 18.80 26.15 -3.24
CA GLU A 371 18.60 27.50 -3.78
C GLU A 371 18.37 27.45 -5.27
N ALA A 372 17.57 28.40 -5.78
CA ALA A 372 17.40 28.58 -7.23
C ALA A 372 17.56 30.08 -7.57
N ASP A 373 18.32 30.36 -8.61
CA ASP A 373 18.55 31.70 -9.12
C ASP A 373 18.31 31.75 -10.64
N PRO A 374 17.36 32.57 -11.15
CA PRO A 374 16.38 33.34 -10.37
C PRO A 374 15.41 32.47 -9.58
N ALA A 375 14.86 33.02 -8.50
CA ALA A 375 13.91 32.32 -7.66
C ALA A 375 12.62 31.91 -8.43
N PRO A 376 12.05 30.73 -8.16
CA PRO A 376 10.83 30.27 -8.78
C PRO A 376 9.66 31.24 -8.52
N ASP A 377 8.92 31.62 -9.55
CA ASP A 377 7.63 32.33 -9.38
C ASP A 377 6.52 31.30 -9.11
N THR A 378 6.10 31.22 -7.86
CA THR A 378 5.02 30.35 -7.43
C THR A 378 3.65 31.02 -7.52
N GLY A 379 3.62 32.26 -8.00
CA GLY A 379 2.37 33.03 -8.16
C GLY A 379 1.58 33.21 -6.85
N GLY A 380 2.18 32.99 -5.66
CA GLY A 380 1.51 33.01 -4.37
C GLY A 380 0.54 31.85 -4.13
N VAL A 381 0.75 30.72 -4.80
CA VAL A 381 0.00 29.47 -4.58
C VAL A 381 0.58 28.75 -3.35
N VAL A 382 -0.29 28.19 -2.52
CA VAL A 382 0.14 27.33 -1.43
C VAL A 382 0.72 26.04 -1.99
N VAL A 383 1.98 25.75 -1.64
CA VAL A 383 2.68 24.53 -2.05
C VAL A 383 2.73 23.57 -0.87
N SER A 384 2.40 22.31 -1.06
CA SER A 384 2.62 21.25 -0.08
C SER A 384 3.80 20.38 -0.53
N TYR A 385 4.69 20.08 0.38
CA TYR A 385 5.86 19.22 0.14
C TYR A 385 5.73 17.93 0.95
N VAL A 386 5.95 16.79 0.31
CA VAL A 386 6.01 15.48 0.97
C VAL A 386 7.43 14.97 0.82
N SER A 387 8.13 14.80 1.95
CA SER A 387 9.50 14.28 1.95
C SER A 387 9.52 12.77 1.73
N GLN A 388 10.66 12.27 1.28
CA GLN A 388 10.90 10.84 1.09
C GLN A 388 11.12 10.12 2.43
N ALA A 389 11.74 10.79 3.39
CA ALA A 389 11.91 10.33 4.76
C ALA A 389 10.86 11.01 5.65
N CYS A 390 10.17 10.23 6.46
CA CYS A 390 9.21 10.70 7.46
C CYS A 390 9.82 10.66 8.87
N GLU A 391 11.12 10.99 8.99
CA GLU A 391 11.86 10.90 10.25
C GLU A 391 11.37 11.90 11.33
N ASP A 392 10.66 12.93 10.91
CA ASP A 392 10.21 14.02 11.78
C ASP A 392 8.79 13.84 12.32
N VAL A 393 8.09 12.77 11.94
CA VAL A 393 6.75 12.51 12.45
C VAL A 393 6.85 11.68 13.73
N ARG A 394 6.60 12.30 14.89
CA ARG A 394 6.65 11.67 16.21
C ARG A 394 5.34 11.87 16.94
N GLY A 395 5.04 10.95 17.84
CA GLY A 395 3.82 11.00 18.64
C GLY A 395 2.62 10.32 17.97
N THR A 396 1.46 10.53 18.53
CA THR A 396 0.22 9.94 18.04
C THR A 396 -0.42 10.76 16.91
N PRO A 397 -1.24 10.17 16.03
CA PRO A 397 -2.03 10.93 15.06
C PRO A 397 -2.90 12.03 15.68
N ALA A 398 -3.35 11.83 16.92
CA ALA A 398 -4.13 12.82 17.66
C ALA A 398 -3.28 14.05 18.04
N GLU A 399 -2.06 13.82 18.54
CA GLU A 399 -1.11 14.89 18.88
C GLU A 399 -0.69 15.66 17.65
N TYR A 400 -0.40 14.95 16.55
CA TYR A 400 -0.09 15.56 15.27
C TYR A 400 -1.23 16.46 14.75
N ALA A 401 -2.48 16.00 14.84
CA ALA A 401 -3.64 16.81 14.44
C ALA A 401 -3.78 18.07 15.29
N ALA A 402 -3.51 17.98 16.59
CA ALA A 402 -3.55 19.11 17.50
C ALA A 402 -2.43 20.13 17.21
N GLU A 403 -1.21 19.68 16.99
CA GLU A 403 -0.05 20.51 16.66
C GLU A 403 -0.28 21.30 15.37
N TRP A 404 -0.77 20.63 14.33
CA TRP A 404 -1.02 21.24 13.01
C TRP A 404 -2.40 21.90 12.90
N LYS A 405 -3.18 21.97 13.98
CA LYS A 405 -4.53 22.56 14.04
C LYS A 405 -5.47 22.00 12.96
N ILE A 406 -5.37 20.67 12.72
CA ILE A 406 -6.21 19.97 11.77
C ILE A 406 -7.49 19.53 12.47
N GLU A 407 -8.64 19.68 11.82
CA GLU A 407 -9.92 19.18 12.35
C GLU A 407 -9.90 17.65 12.49
N GLU A 408 -10.00 17.17 13.72
CA GLU A 408 -9.91 15.74 14.06
C GLU A 408 -10.85 14.84 13.24
N PRO A 409 -12.15 15.17 13.03
CA PRO A 409 -13.04 14.31 12.23
C PRO A 409 -12.63 14.21 10.76
N ALA A 410 -12.13 15.30 10.18
CA ALA A 410 -11.65 15.32 8.79
C ALA A 410 -10.37 14.48 8.65
N PHE A 411 -9.44 14.61 9.61
CA PHE A 411 -8.19 13.85 9.63
C PHE A 411 -8.44 12.36 9.83
N LYS A 412 -9.29 11.95 10.78
CA LYS A 412 -9.72 10.55 10.97
C LYS A 412 -10.35 9.96 9.71
N SER A 413 -11.21 10.73 9.03
CA SER A 413 -11.82 10.28 7.78
C SER A 413 -10.80 10.06 6.67
N MET A 414 -9.77 10.92 6.58
CA MET A 414 -8.67 10.75 5.63
C MET A 414 -7.82 9.53 5.95
N LEU A 415 -7.40 9.35 7.20
CA LEU A 415 -6.62 8.21 7.63
C LEU A 415 -7.37 6.90 7.41
N ALA A 416 -8.66 6.84 7.71
CA ALA A 416 -9.50 5.67 7.43
C ALA A 416 -9.54 5.32 5.93
N LYS A 417 -9.59 6.34 5.03
CA LYS A 417 -9.49 6.12 3.58
C LYS A 417 -8.13 5.62 3.13
N LEU A 418 -7.07 5.95 3.87
CA LEU A 418 -5.70 5.44 3.67
C LEU A 418 -5.49 4.02 4.22
N GLY A 419 -6.49 3.47 4.93
CA GLY A 419 -6.43 2.12 5.49
C GLY A 419 -6.02 2.06 6.97
N PHE A 420 -5.93 3.20 7.67
CA PHE A 420 -5.70 3.21 9.10
C PHE A 420 -6.96 2.75 9.84
N ALA A 421 -6.80 1.83 10.80
CA ALA A 421 -7.90 1.40 11.65
C ALA A 421 -8.17 2.45 12.75
N ASN A 422 -9.40 2.48 13.27
CA ASN A 422 -9.74 3.38 14.39
C ASN A 422 -8.89 3.14 15.65
N THR A 423 -8.32 1.95 15.79
CA THR A 423 -7.41 1.57 16.89
C THR A 423 -6.05 2.23 16.79
N ASP A 424 -5.64 2.69 15.60
CA ASP A 424 -4.31 3.25 15.36
C ASP A 424 -4.25 4.75 15.71
N TRP A 425 -5.39 5.38 16.07
CA TRP A 425 -5.47 6.80 16.38
C TRP A 425 -4.62 7.23 17.58
N ASN A 426 -4.47 6.36 18.56
CA ASN A 426 -3.69 6.62 19.78
C ASN A 426 -2.35 5.84 19.78
N ARG A 427 -1.92 5.37 18.63
CA ARG A 427 -0.65 4.67 18.47
C ARG A 427 0.46 5.67 18.12
N ASP A 428 1.65 5.47 18.65
CA ASP A 428 2.86 6.17 18.20
C ASP A 428 3.13 5.88 16.72
N MET A 429 3.44 6.95 15.97
CA MET A 429 3.75 6.91 14.54
C MET A 429 5.21 6.59 14.27
#